data_66be4f8da3631bf0e700b5f3cb7115f8
#
_entry.id   66be4f8da3631bf0e700b5f3cb7115f8
#
_cell.length_a   1.000
_cell.length_b   1.000
_cell.length_c   1.000
_cell.angle_alpha   90.00
_cell.angle_beta   90.00
_cell.angle_gamma   90.00
#
_symmetry.space_group_name_H-M   'P 1'
#
loop_
_entity.id
_entity.type
_entity.pdbx_description
1 polymer ?
#
loop_
_entity_poly.entity_id
_entity_poly.type
_entity_poly.pdbx_seq_one_letter_code
_entity_poly.pdbx_strand_id
1 'polypeptide(L)'
;MEFTRRAYEPRDFWRIRAFLRDTFLQNGREEINWQCCRWEYWVWHGVANRDEGPLEEKVFLWETADGEIAAVLNSESKGSNFLQLDPELRTEELEDEMVATAVERLWTVSKKDGKKKVAVWSHEGDGLRESILRRYGFDEPVFRERQNWRSLEGELPEPVTPAGYAVRAMGDGAELLDRCYVSGLAFHPDDPAFAHENREDVTWYRNIQKAPLYRRDLDIVAVAPDGAVASFATIWFDDVTLTAVCEPVATSPRHQRKGLATACIHEGMKRAKAMGATKGFVGSGSEPASATYEKAGFTERITMAQWIKELD
;
A
#
# COMPACT_ATOMS: atom_id res chain seq x y z
N MET A 1 -3.56 -10.97 29.30
CA MET A 1 -4.96 -10.74 28.82
C MET A 1 -5.26 -11.88 27.87
N GLU A 2 -6.47 -12.40 27.88
CA GLU A 2 -6.84 -13.50 26.97
C GLU A 2 -7.53 -12.91 25.73
N PHE A 3 -7.12 -13.35 24.54
CA PHE A 3 -7.69 -12.93 23.26
C PHE A 3 -8.35 -14.12 22.58
N THR A 4 -9.42 -13.86 21.84
CA THR A 4 -10.09 -14.89 21.03
C THR A 4 -9.75 -14.69 19.55
N ARG A 5 -9.08 -15.70 18.95
CA ARG A 5 -8.78 -15.69 17.52
C ARG A 5 -9.98 -16.17 16.71
N ARG A 6 -10.27 -15.47 15.61
CA ARG A 6 -11.22 -15.91 14.60
C ARG A 6 -10.84 -15.47 13.18
N ALA A 7 -11.43 -16.07 12.19
CA ALA A 7 -11.33 -15.62 10.80
C ALA A 7 -12.18 -14.35 10.57
N TYR A 8 -11.84 -13.64 9.50
CA TYR A 8 -12.57 -12.48 9.01
C TYR A 8 -14.02 -12.84 8.65
N GLU A 9 -14.91 -11.87 8.87
CA GLU A 9 -16.30 -11.87 8.38
C GLU A 9 -16.57 -10.56 7.62
N PRO A 10 -17.53 -10.49 6.66
CA PRO A 10 -17.77 -9.28 5.86
C PRO A 10 -18.00 -7.99 6.68
N ARG A 11 -18.58 -8.11 7.88
CA ARG A 11 -18.77 -6.98 8.82
C ARG A 11 -17.47 -6.37 9.33
N ASP A 12 -16.36 -7.14 9.26
CA ASP A 12 -15.07 -6.71 9.82
C ASP A 12 -14.34 -5.71 8.92
N PHE A 13 -14.76 -5.53 7.65
CA PHE A 13 -14.14 -4.54 6.78
C PHE A 13 -14.06 -3.15 7.44
N TRP A 14 -15.18 -2.68 7.96
CA TRP A 14 -15.26 -1.37 8.61
C TRP A 14 -14.63 -1.33 9.99
N ARG A 15 -14.68 -2.44 10.73
CA ARG A 15 -14.04 -2.56 12.04
C ARG A 15 -12.52 -2.51 11.91
N ILE A 16 -11.93 -3.24 10.96
CA ILE A 16 -10.50 -3.22 10.66
C ILE A 16 -10.09 -1.82 10.18
N ARG A 17 -10.90 -1.18 9.34
CA ARG A 17 -10.65 0.19 8.90
C ARG A 17 -10.59 1.18 10.07
N ALA A 18 -11.52 1.08 11.02
CA ALA A 18 -11.51 1.90 12.24
C ALA A 18 -10.28 1.59 13.10
N PHE A 19 -10.04 0.31 13.38
CA PHE A 19 -8.88 -0.17 14.12
C PHE A 19 -7.54 0.37 13.56
N LEU A 20 -7.36 0.34 12.23
CA LEU A 20 -6.15 0.85 11.60
C LEU A 20 -6.00 2.38 11.74
N ARG A 21 -7.10 3.14 11.74
CA ARG A 21 -7.08 4.58 12.04
C ARG A 21 -6.67 4.85 13.47
N ASP A 22 -7.27 4.14 14.43
CA ASP A 22 -7.03 4.32 15.85
C ASP A 22 -5.58 3.96 16.20
N THR A 23 -5.09 2.81 15.76
CA THR A 23 -3.71 2.38 16.00
C THR A 23 -2.67 3.27 15.31
N PHE A 24 -2.99 3.84 14.13
CA PHE A 24 -2.12 4.81 13.48
C PHE A 24 -2.00 6.10 14.30
N LEU A 25 -3.10 6.58 14.90
CA LEU A 25 -3.08 7.75 15.78
C LEU A 25 -2.34 7.45 17.10
N GLN A 26 -2.57 6.28 17.69
CA GLN A 26 -1.86 5.82 18.91
C GLN A 26 -0.34 5.72 18.67
N ASN A 27 0.09 5.30 17.50
CA ASN A 27 1.50 5.25 17.07
C ASN A 27 2.08 6.63 16.68
N GLY A 28 1.44 7.74 17.06
CA GLY A 28 1.93 9.09 16.76
C GLY A 28 1.93 9.42 15.26
N ARG A 29 1.07 8.76 14.48
CA ARG A 29 1.00 8.88 13.02
C ARG A 29 2.27 8.40 12.32
N GLU A 30 2.87 7.34 12.84
CA GLU A 30 3.92 6.56 12.21
C GLU A 30 3.32 5.29 11.58
N GLU A 31 3.85 4.85 10.44
CA GLU A 31 3.30 3.73 9.66
C GLU A 31 3.80 2.38 10.18
N ILE A 32 3.58 2.13 11.49
CA ILE A 32 3.88 0.85 12.15
C ILE A 32 2.85 -0.22 11.75
N ASN A 33 1.58 0.18 11.68
CA ASN A 33 0.51 -0.59 11.06
C ASN A 33 0.18 -0.01 9.68
N TRP A 34 -0.55 -0.75 8.87
CA TRP A 34 -1.11 -0.21 7.64
C TRP A 34 -1.99 1.00 7.93
N GLN A 35 -1.95 1.98 7.04
CA GLN A 35 -2.99 3.00 7.00
C GLN A 35 -4.27 2.40 6.42
N CYS A 36 -5.43 2.94 6.80
CA CYS A 36 -6.72 2.42 6.36
C CYS A 36 -6.90 2.47 4.83
N CYS A 37 -6.25 3.41 4.14
CA CYS A 37 -6.27 3.46 2.67
C CYS A 37 -5.54 2.27 2.03
N ARG A 38 -4.47 1.74 2.63
CA ARG A 38 -3.80 0.52 2.14
C ARG A 38 -4.70 -0.70 2.29
N TRP A 39 -5.45 -0.78 3.40
CA TRP A 39 -6.47 -1.82 3.58
C TRP A 39 -7.54 -1.76 2.50
N GLU A 40 -8.08 -0.57 2.22
CA GLU A 40 -9.07 -0.37 1.16
C GLU A 40 -8.51 -0.69 -0.23
N TYR A 41 -7.32 -0.17 -0.55
CA TYR A 41 -6.66 -0.46 -1.82
C TYR A 41 -6.41 -1.96 -2.01
N TRP A 42 -5.94 -2.65 -0.96
CA TRP A 42 -5.74 -4.10 -1.03
C TRP A 42 -7.05 -4.86 -1.28
N VAL A 43 -8.12 -4.52 -0.58
CA VAL A 43 -9.43 -5.20 -0.76
C VAL A 43 -10.01 -4.91 -2.14
N TRP A 44 -10.02 -3.66 -2.57
CA TRP A 44 -10.64 -3.24 -3.83
C TRP A 44 -9.76 -3.40 -5.07
N HIS A 45 -8.46 -3.60 -4.91
CA HIS A 45 -7.53 -3.89 -5.99
C HIS A 45 -6.94 -5.31 -5.88
N GLY A 46 -6.23 -5.60 -4.81
CA GLY A 46 -5.53 -6.88 -4.63
C GLY A 46 -6.52 -8.06 -4.64
N VAL A 47 -7.51 -8.03 -3.76
CA VAL A 47 -8.48 -9.12 -3.61
C VAL A 47 -9.50 -9.13 -4.73
N ALA A 48 -10.05 -7.97 -5.09
CA ALA A 48 -11.12 -7.89 -6.10
C ALA A 48 -10.67 -8.21 -7.53
N ASN A 49 -9.37 -8.07 -7.85
CA ASN A 49 -8.85 -8.25 -9.21
C ASN A 49 -7.93 -9.48 -9.36
N ARG A 50 -7.52 -10.11 -8.27
CA ARG A 50 -6.65 -11.29 -8.30
C ARG A 50 -7.42 -12.48 -7.73
N ASP A 51 -7.38 -13.58 -8.42
CA ASP A 51 -7.97 -14.83 -7.92
C ASP A 51 -7.05 -15.45 -6.85
N GLU A 52 -7.03 -14.82 -5.68
CA GLU A 52 -6.20 -15.26 -4.55
C GLU A 52 -6.99 -15.95 -3.43
N GLY A 53 -8.29 -16.11 -3.60
CA GLY A 53 -9.22 -16.65 -2.61
C GLY A 53 -9.85 -15.59 -1.71
N PRO A 54 -10.83 -15.97 -0.88
CA PRO A 54 -11.63 -15.06 -0.06
C PRO A 54 -10.85 -14.49 1.13
N LEU A 55 -11.34 -13.37 1.69
CA LEU A 55 -10.72 -12.72 2.86
C LEU A 55 -10.77 -13.60 4.12
N GLU A 56 -11.78 -14.44 4.25
CA GLU A 56 -11.96 -15.37 5.36
C GLU A 56 -10.80 -16.38 5.51
N GLU A 57 -10.07 -16.63 4.43
CA GLU A 57 -8.90 -17.52 4.41
C GLU A 57 -7.57 -16.77 4.62
N LYS A 58 -7.58 -15.43 4.57
CA LYS A 58 -6.38 -14.58 4.54
C LYS A 58 -6.27 -13.61 5.69
N VAL A 59 -7.36 -13.39 6.42
CA VAL A 59 -7.43 -12.40 7.49
C VAL A 59 -7.94 -13.05 8.77
N PHE A 60 -7.16 -12.90 9.83
CA PHE A 60 -7.48 -13.37 11.18
C PHE A 60 -7.48 -12.20 12.14
N LEU A 61 -8.44 -12.19 13.07
CA LEU A 61 -8.57 -11.18 14.11
C LEU A 61 -8.36 -11.82 15.48
N TRP A 62 -7.75 -11.08 16.37
CA TRP A 62 -7.73 -11.35 17.82
C TRP A 62 -8.55 -10.29 18.52
N GLU A 63 -9.53 -10.72 19.27
CA GLU A 63 -10.49 -9.85 19.97
C GLU A 63 -10.37 -10.00 21.48
N THR A 64 -10.54 -8.89 22.19
CA THR A 64 -10.68 -8.87 23.65
C THR A 64 -12.02 -9.51 24.07
N ALA A 65 -12.19 -9.75 25.35
CA ALA A 65 -13.47 -10.26 25.91
C ALA A 65 -14.67 -9.34 25.61
N ASP A 66 -14.41 -8.04 25.45
CA ASP A 66 -15.44 -7.04 25.10
C ASP A 66 -15.69 -6.92 23.60
N GLY A 67 -14.97 -7.71 22.79
CA GLY A 67 -15.12 -7.77 21.32
C GLY A 67 -14.36 -6.69 20.57
N GLU A 68 -13.45 -5.94 21.20
CA GLU A 68 -12.57 -4.98 20.54
C GLU A 68 -11.43 -5.71 19.83
N ILE A 69 -10.99 -5.18 18.68
CA ILE A 69 -9.87 -5.76 17.92
C ILE A 69 -8.55 -5.40 18.60
N ALA A 70 -7.80 -6.41 19.06
CA ALA A 70 -6.45 -6.26 19.57
C ALA A 70 -5.39 -6.40 18.48
N ALA A 71 -5.64 -7.28 17.49
CA ALA A 71 -4.72 -7.50 16.39
C ALA A 71 -5.43 -8.02 15.13
N VAL A 72 -4.80 -7.75 13.97
CA VAL A 72 -5.20 -8.29 12.67
C VAL A 72 -3.98 -8.85 11.97
N LEU A 73 -4.05 -10.10 11.55
CA LEU A 73 -3.09 -10.73 10.65
C LEU A 73 -3.71 -10.77 9.26
N ASN A 74 -3.05 -10.20 8.27
CA ASN A 74 -3.53 -10.22 6.89
C ASN A 74 -2.42 -10.59 5.90
N SER A 75 -2.79 -11.33 4.85
CA SER A 75 -1.89 -11.73 3.77
C SER A 75 -2.15 -10.87 2.52
N GLU A 76 -1.31 -9.87 2.26
CA GLU A 76 -1.45 -8.95 1.12
C GLU A 76 -1.36 -9.66 -0.23
N SER A 77 -0.47 -10.61 -0.32
CA SER A 77 -0.37 -11.59 -1.41
C SER A 77 -0.08 -12.96 -0.83
N LYS A 78 -0.32 -14.04 -1.59
CA LYS A 78 -0.10 -15.40 -1.08
C LYS A 78 1.26 -15.56 -0.42
N GLY A 79 1.26 -15.85 0.87
CA GLY A 79 2.45 -16.07 1.68
C GLY A 79 3.19 -14.81 2.14
N SER A 80 2.65 -13.59 1.95
CA SER A 80 3.25 -12.33 2.40
C SER A 80 2.36 -11.67 3.46
N ASN A 81 2.74 -11.74 4.72
CA ASN A 81 1.88 -11.49 5.87
C ASN A 81 2.29 -10.26 6.67
N PHE A 82 1.29 -9.50 7.10
CA PHE A 82 1.43 -8.31 7.93
C PHE A 82 0.70 -8.51 9.25
N LEU A 83 1.34 -8.09 10.34
CA LEU A 83 0.79 -8.10 11.69
C LEU A 83 0.45 -6.66 12.07
N GLN A 84 -0.84 -6.38 12.21
CA GLN A 84 -1.36 -5.10 12.66
C GLN A 84 -1.75 -5.24 14.13
N LEU A 85 -1.22 -4.42 15.02
CA LEU A 85 -1.43 -4.57 16.47
C LEU A 85 -1.86 -3.24 17.09
N ASP A 86 -2.76 -3.33 18.05
CA ASP A 86 -2.97 -2.25 19.00
C ASP A 86 -1.70 -2.13 19.88
N PRO A 87 -1.02 -0.98 19.90
CA PRO A 87 0.22 -0.83 20.65
C PRO A 87 0.04 -0.98 22.18
N GLU A 88 -1.15 -0.69 22.70
CA GLU A 88 -1.45 -0.83 24.13
C GLU A 88 -1.75 -2.28 24.55
N LEU A 89 -2.17 -3.11 23.60
CA LEU A 89 -2.50 -4.53 23.80
C LEU A 89 -1.41 -5.49 23.31
N ARG A 90 -0.32 -4.95 22.76
CA ARG A 90 0.79 -5.72 22.20
C ARG A 90 1.52 -6.50 23.28
N THR A 91 1.58 -7.83 23.16
CA THR A 91 2.37 -8.73 24.00
C THR A 91 3.15 -9.74 23.18
N GLU A 92 4.18 -10.36 23.79
CA GLU A 92 4.96 -11.41 23.13
C GLU A 92 4.07 -12.61 22.76
N GLU A 93 3.18 -13.01 23.65
CA GLU A 93 2.28 -14.15 23.47
C GLU A 93 1.31 -13.91 22.29
N LEU A 94 0.78 -12.69 22.17
CA LEU A 94 -0.11 -12.32 21.06
C LEU A 94 0.63 -12.37 19.71
N GLU A 95 1.81 -11.77 19.63
CA GLU A 95 2.61 -11.80 18.39
C GLU A 95 3.10 -13.21 18.06
N ASP A 96 3.45 -14.01 19.05
CA ASP A 96 3.85 -15.41 18.87
C ASP A 96 2.70 -16.22 18.23
N GLU A 97 1.47 -16.06 18.73
CA GLU A 97 0.28 -16.71 18.16
C GLU A 97 -0.01 -16.23 16.72
N MET A 98 0.20 -14.95 16.44
CA MET A 98 0.02 -14.40 15.09
C MET A 98 1.05 -14.99 14.11
N VAL A 99 2.32 -15.08 14.51
CA VAL A 99 3.38 -15.68 13.69
C VAL A 99 3.14 -17.18 13.50
N ALA A 100 2.73 -17.89 14.56
CA ALA A 100 2.32 -19.30 14.47
C ALA A 100 1.19 -19.50 13.45
N THR A 101 0.17 -18.63 13.50
CA THR A 101 -0.96 -18.65 12.56
C THR A 101 -0.52 -18.39 11.12
N ALA A 102 0.40 -17.44 10.89
CA ALA A 102 0.97 -17.17 9.56
C ALA A 102 1.70 -18.40 9.00
N VAL A 103 2.54 -19.05 9.82
CA VAL A 103 3.28 -20.26 9.44
C VAL A 103 2.34 -21.43 9.14
N GLU A 104 1.30 -21.62 9.93
CA GLU A 104 0.33 -22.73 9.78
C GLU A 104 -0.58 -22.55 8.55
N ARG A 105 -1.07 -21.31 8.30
CA ARG A 105 -2.21 -21.07 7.40
C ARG A 105 -1.93 -20.20 6.20
N LEU A 106 -0.93 -19.29 6.26
CA LEU A 106 -0.75 -18.22 5.29
C LEU A 106 0.56 -18.34 4.50
N TRP A 107 0.89 -19.54 4.08
CA TRP A 107 2.02 -19.85 3.22
C TRP A 107 1.62 -19.95 1.75
N THR A 108 2.60 -19.97 0.86
CA THR A 108 2.41 -20.17 -0.59
C THR A 108 3.43 -21.15 -1.15
N VAL A 109 3.13 -21.70 -2.32
CA VAL A 109 4.13 -22.46 -3.09
C VAL A 109 4.80 -21.50 -4.07
N SER A 110 6.10 -21.33 -3.93
CA SER A 110 6.92 -20.50 -4.80
C SER A 110 6.94 -21.04 -6.23
N LYS A 111 6.55 -20.22 -7.20
CA LYS A 111 6.59 -20.59 -8.62
C LYS A 111 8.01 -20.80 -9.14
N LYS A 112 9.01 -20.27 -8.46
CA LYS A 112 10.42 -20.33 -8.88
C LYS A 112 11.05 -21.69 -8.61
N ASP A 113 10.73 -22.30 -7.47
CA ASP A 113 11.42 -23.51 -6.96
C ASP A 113 10.50 -24.59 -6.41
N GLY A 114 9.18 -24.36 -6.43
CA GLY A 114 8.17 -25.31 -5.96
C GLY A 114 8.11 -25.51 -4.44
N LYS A 115 8.89 -24.75 -3.67
CA LYS A 115 8.94 -24.86 -2.21
C LYS A 115 7.82 -24.09 -1.55
N LYS A 116 7.34 -24.60 -0.41
CA LYS A 116 6.43 -23.85 0.45
C LYS A 116 7.20 -22.75 1.16
N LYS A 117 6.67 -21.53 1.14
CA LYS A 117 7.26 -20.36 1.79
C LYS A 117 6.22 -19.53 2.50
N VAL A 118 6.62 -18.96 3.62
CA VAL A 118 5.86 -17.95 4.35
C VAL A 118 6.77 -16.75 4.60
N ALA A 119 6.24 -15.56 4.39
CA ALA A 119 6.93 -14.31 4.70
C ALA A 119 6.13 -13.51 5.72
N VAL A 120 6.85 -12.82 6.61
CA VAL A 120 6.28 -11.89 7.59
C VAL A 120 7.05 -10.59 7.51
N TRP A 121 6.34 -9.48 7.51
CA TRP A 121 6.91 -8.15 7.52
C TRP A 121 7.12 -7.62 8.94
N SER A 122 8.26 -6.99 9.16
CA SER A 122 8.63 -6.33 10.41
C SER A 122 9.27 -4.99 10.13
N HIS A 123 9.09 -4.01 11.01
CA HIS A 123 9.93 -2.83 11.02
C HIS A 123 11.36 -3.21 11.38
N GLU A 124 12.34 -2.58 10.75
CA GLU A 124 13.72 -2.70 11.17
C GLU A 124 13.89 -2.14 12.60
N GLY A 125 14.49 -2.94 13.46
CA GLY A 125 14.67 -2.59 14.88
C GLY A 125 13.50 -2.95 15.79
N ASP A 126 12.44 -3.61 15.29
CA ASP A 126 11.43 -4.23 16.13
C ASP A 126 11.96 -5.51 16.79
N GLY A 127 12.75 -5.33 17.86
CA GLY A 127 13.47 -6.43 18.50
C GLY A 127 12.56 -7.55 19.01
N LEU A 128 11.32 -7.25 19.42
CA LEU A 128 10.37 -8.28 19.85
C LEU A 128 9.96 -9.16 18.66
N ARG A 129 9.45 -8.56 17.60
CA ARG A 129 9.03 -9.30 16.39
C ARG A 129 10.18 -10.04 15.75
N GLU A 130 11.34 -9.41 15.61
CA GLU A 130 12.54 -10.06 15.07
C GLU A 130 12.98 -11.28 15.91
N SER A 131 12.89 -11.18 17.25
CA SER A 131 13.19 -12.30 18.16
C SER A 131 12.23 -13.47 17.94
N ILE A 132 10.93 -13.20 17.81
CA ILE A 132 9.91 -14.21 17.53
C ILE A 132 10.19 -14.86 16.16
N LEU A 133 10.42 -14.07 15.12
CA LEU A 133 10.69 -14.58 13.77
C LEU A 133 11.91 -15.51 13.73
N ARG A 134 13.00 -15.14 14.41
CA ARG A 134 14.19 -16.02 14.54
C ARG A 134 13.86 -17.32 15.28
N ARG A 135 13.07 -17.28 16.34
CA ARG A 135 12.61 -18.46 17.09
C ARG A 135 11.81 -19.42 16.21
N TYR A 136 11.03 -18.89 15.28
CA TYR A 136 10.30 -19.69 14.28
C TYR A 136 11.16 -20.11 13.09
N GLY A 137 12.44 -19.74 13.02
CA GLY A 137 13.36 -20.12 11.97
C GLY A 137 13.19 -19.35 10.66
N PHE A 138 12.74 -18.10 10.74
CA PHE A 138 12.81 -17.20 9.60
C PHE A 138 14.24 -16.73 9.37
N ASP A 139 14.63 -16.65 8.10
CA ASP A 139 15.92 -16.12 7.68
C ASP A 139 15.97 -14.60 7.79
N GLU A 140 17.19 -14.04 7.81
CA GLU A 140 17.41 -12.60 7.76
C GLU A 140 16.74 -11.98 6.52
N PRO A 141 16.25 -10.74 6.63
CA PRO A 141 15.46 -10.12 5.57
C PRO A 141 16.24 -9.96 4.26
N VAL A 142 15.64 -10.43 3.16
CA VAL A 142 16.19 -10.32 1.81
C VAL A 142 15.66 -9.15 1.02
N PHE A 143 14.51 -8.62 1.42
CA PHE A 143 13.86 -7.48 0.78
C PHE A 143 13.46 -6.43 1.81
N ARG A 144 13.62 -5.17 1.44
CA ARG A 144 13.26 -4.00 2.25
C ARG A 144 12.43 -3.02 1.44
N GLU A 145 11.43 -2.47 2.08
CA GLU A 145 10.60 -1.40 1.55
C GLU A 145 10.71 -0.18 2.46
N ARG A 146 10.88 0.99 1.86
CA ARG A 146 10.91 2.26 2.59
C ARG A 146 9.51 2.86 2.59
N GLN A 147 8.99 3.12 3.77
CA GLN A 147 7.79 3.93 3.95
C GLN A 147 8.23 5.37 4.18
N ASN A 148 8.12 6.17 3.12
CA ASN A 148 8.61 7.54 3.14
C ASN A 148 7.47 8.50 3.48
N TRP A 149 7.78 9.57 4.21
CA TRP A 149 6.80 10.57 4.54
C TRP A 149 7.37 11.99 4.52
N ARG A 150 6.47 12.97 4.46
CA ARG A 150 6.76 14.39 4.56
C ARG A 150 5.67 15.14 5.31
N SER A 151 6.03 16.24 5.95
CA SER A 151 5.04 17.24 6.40
C SER A 151 4.42 17.95 5.20
N LEU A 152 3.13 18.22 5.29
CA LEU A 152 2.41 19.08 4.35
C LEU A 152 2.14 20.47 4.95
N GLU A 153 2.68 20.78 6.13
CA GLU A 153 2.66 22.11 6.70
C GLU A 153 3.58 23.05 5.91
N GLY A 154 3.27 24.34 5.95
CA GLY A 154 4.03 25.33 5.17
C GLY A 154 3.74 25.27 3.66
N GLU A 155 4.54 25.96 2.86
CA GLU A 155 4.37 26.04 1.40
C GLU A 155 4.83 24.75 0.72
N LEU A 156 4.03 24.24 -0.21
CA LEU A 156 4.38 23.10 -1.04
C LEU A 156 4.87 23.58 -2.42
N PRO A 157 5.84 22.87 -3.04
CA PRO A 157 6.29 23.22 -4.38
C PRO A 157 5.17 23.20 -5.41
N GLU A 158 5.19 24.16 -6.34
CA GLU A 158 4.31 24.12 -7.50
C GLU A 158 4.68 22.94 -8.43
N PRO A 159 3.68 22.29 -9.05
CA PRO A 159 3.94 21.29 -10.07
C PRO A 159 4.70 21.92 -11.25
N VAL A 160 5.86 21.37 -11.57
CA VAL A 160 6.68 21.79 -12.71
C VAL A 160 6.65 20.73 -13.80
N THR A 161 6.23 21.12 -15.00
CA THR A 161 6.17 20.25 -16.16
C THR A 161 6.92 20.84 -17.35
N PRO A 162 7.44 20.01 -18.27
CA PRO A 162 7.94 20.50 -19.55
C PRO A 162 6.84 21.19 -20.37
N ALA A 163 7.25 22.04 -21.32
CA ALA A 163 6.32 22.73 -22.20
C ALA A 163 5.37 21.75 -22.93
N GLY A 164 4.09 22.07 -22.96
CA GLY A 164 3.03 21.29 -23.58
C GLY A 164 2.45 20.17 -22.72
N TYR A 165 3.02 19.84 -21.56
CA TYR A 165 2.41 18.93 -20.60
C TYR A 165 1.51 19.71 -19.63
N ALA A 166 0.38 19.09 -19.25
CA ALA A 166 -0.52 19.63 -18.24
C ALA A 166 -0.75 18.61 -17.12
N VAL A 167 -0.77 19.07 -15.86
CA VAL A 167 -1.10 18.25 -14.69
C VAL A 167 -2.45 18.66 -14.14
N ARG A 168 -3.33 17.69 -13.94
CA ARG A 168 -4.71 17.92 -13.45
C ARG A 168 -5.32 16.64 -12.90
N ALA A 169 -6.50 16.73 -12.32
CA ALA A 169 -7.29 15.53 -12.02
C ALA A 169 -7.66 14.77 -13.30
N MET A 170 -7.75 13.45 -13.17
CA MET A 170 -8.13 12.57 -14.26
C MET A 170 -9.55 12.89 -14.75
N GLY A 171 -9.73 12.95 -16.06
CA GLY A 171 -11.03 13.09 -16.73
C GLY A 171 -11.83 11.78 -16.80
N ASP A 172 -12.86 11.82 -17.62
CA ASP A 172 -13.74 10.66 -17.88
C ASP A 172 -13.41 9.95 -19.20
N GLY A 173 -14.03 8.81 -19.43
CA GLY A 173 -14.09 8.13 -20.72
C GLY A 173 -12.73 7.59 -21.19
N ALA A 174 -12.22 8.10 -22.30
CA ALA A 174 -11.00 7.60 -22.94
C ALA A 174 -9.74 7.73 -22.07
N GLU A 175 -9.72 8.73 -21.18
CA GLU A 175 -8.58 8.95 -20.29
C GLU A 175 -8.38 7.82 -19.27
N LEU A 176 -9.46 7.15 -18.86
CA LEU A 176 -9.38 5.96 -18.03
C LEU A 176 -8.64 4.81 -18.75
N LEU A 177 -8.89 4.63 -20.06
CA LEU A 177 -8.18 3.65 -20.86
C LEU A 177 -6.69 3.96 -20.94
N ASP A 178 -6.34 5.22 -21.21
CA ASP A 178 -4.95 5.66 -21.30
C ASP A 178 -4.24 5.51 -19.93
N ARG A 179 -4.91 5.86 -18.82
CA ARG A 179 -4.38 5.67 -17.47
C ARG A 179 -4.09 4.20 -17.17
N CYS A 180 -5.01 3.30 -17.53
CA CYS A 180 -4.83 1.86 -17.36
C CYS A 180 -3.69 1.34 -18.24
N TYR A 181 -3.59 1.80 -19.46
CA TYR A 181 -2.52 1.45 -20.37
C TYR A 181 -1.13 1.89 -19.85
N VAL A 182 -1.02 3.10 -19.32
CA VAL A 182 0.22 3.59 -18.67
C VAL A 182 0.58 2.72 -17.45
N SER A 183 -0.40 2.29 -16.67
CA SER A 183 -0.19 1.36 -15.55
C SER A 183 0.38 0.03 -16.03
N GLY A 184 -0.22 -0.57 -17.06
CA GLY A 184 0.27 -1.81 -17.67
C GLY A 184 1.73 -1.69 -18.13
N LEU A 185 2.07 -0.66 -18.89
CA LEU A 185 3.42 -0.40 -19.35
C LEU A 185 4.46 -0.18 -18.24
N ALA A 186 4.05 0.44 -17.15
CA ALA A 186 4.97 0.78 -16.07
C ALA A 186 5.20 -0.37 -15.07
N PHE A 187 4.17 -1.16 -14.79
CA PHE A 187 4.24 -2.25 -13.81
C PHE A 187 4.53 -3.62 -14.43
N HIS A 188 4.52 -3.72 -15.77
CA HIS A 188 4.95 -4.91 -16.52
C HIS A 188 6.05 -4.56 -17.53
N PRO A 189 7.22 -4.02 -17.07
CA PRO A 189 8.27 -3.57 -17.98
C PRO A 189 8.89 -4.71 -18.79
N ASP A 190 8.88 -5.93 -18.24
CA ASP A 190 9.42 -7.14 -18.89
C ASP A 190 8.41 -7.84 -19.81
N ASP A 191 7.15 -7.41 -19.78
CA ASP A 191 6.07 -7.91 -20.63
C ASP A 191 5.24 -6.75 -21.23
N PRO A 192 5.80 -6.00 -22.21
CA PRO A 192 5.06 -4.91 -22.87
C PRO A 192 3.80 -5.40 -23.62
N ALA A 193 3.76 -6.66 -24.04
CA ALA A 193 2.60 -7.24 -24.69
C ALA A 193 1.38 -7.24 -23.79
N PHE A 194 1.56 -7.51 -22.50
CA PHE A 194 0.50 -7.45 -21.49
C PHE A 194 -0.29 -6.14 -21.54
N ALA A 195 0.39 -4.99 -21.59
CA ALA A 195 -0.28 -3.69 -21.63
C ALA A 195 -1.07 -3.49 -22.94
N HIS A 196 -0.56 -4.00 -24.07
CA HIS A 196 -1.23 -3.89 -25.36
C HIS A 196 -2.46 -4.79 -25.45
N GLU A 197 -2.36 -6.02 -24.99
CA GLU A 197 -3.45 -7.01 -24.99
C GLU A 197 -4.60 -6.60 -24.06
N ASN A 198 -4.27 -5.97 -22.92
CA ASN A 198 -5.24 -5.52 -21.92
C ASN A 198 -5.61 -4.04 -22.04
N ARG A 199 -5.32 -3.39 -23.17
CA ARG A 199 -5.50 -1.94 -23.34
C ARG A 199 -6.94 -1.46 -23.13
N GLU A 200 -7.94 -2.28 -23.42
CA GLU A 200 -9.35 -1.96 -23.29
C GLU A 200 -9.97 -2.44 -21.96
N ASP A 201 -9.21 -3.19 -21.16
CA ASP A 201 -9.68 -3.63 -19.85
C ASP A 201 -9.44 -2.57 -18.78
N VAL A 202 -10.51 -1.94 -18.35
CA VAL A 202 -10.52 -0.99 -17.23
C VAL A 202 -11.25 -1.54 -15.99
N THR A 203 -11.69 -2.79 -16.04
CA THR A 203 -12.50 -3.41 -14.99
C THR A 203 -11.77 -3.39 -13.65
N TRP A 204 -10.49 -3.74 -13.66
CA TRP A 204 -9.66 -3.77 -12.48
C TRP A 204 -9.55 -2.39 -11.81
N TYR A 205 -9.45 -1.33 -12.61
CA TYR A 205 -9.34 0.03 -12.07
C TYR A 205 -10.70 0.57 -11.59
N ARG A 206 -11.77 0.20 -12.26
CA ARG A 206 -13.14 0.50 -11.79
C ARG A 206 -13.44 -0.13 -10.42
N ASN A 207 -12.82 -1.26 -10.11
CA ASN A 207 -12.91 -1.83 -8.77
C ASN A 207 -12.22 -0.91 -7.75
N ILE A 208 -11.00 -0.44 -8.03
CA ILE A 208 -10.29 0.54 -7.18
C ILE A 208 -11.15 1.80 -6.95
N GLN A 209 -11.83 2.30 -7.98
CA GLN A 209 -12.68 3.48 -7.90
C GLN A 209 -13.91 3.30 -6.98
N LYS A 210 -14.24 2.07 -6.57
CA LYS A 210 -15.31 1.78 -5.59
C LYS A 210 -14.82 1.84 -4.15
N ALA A 211 -13.53 1.92 -3.91
CA ALA A 211 -12.98 2.00 -2.55
C ALA A 211 -13.50 3.26 -1.84
N PRO A 212 -13.88 3.17 -0.56
CA PRO A 212 -14.51 4.27 0.17
C PRO A 212 -13.70 5.58 0.21
N LEU A 213 -12.37 5.49 0.23
CA LEU A 213 -11.48 6.67 0.21
C LEU A 213 -11.07 7.12 -1.19
N TYR A 214 -11.46 6.39 -2.25
CA TYR A 214 -11.11 6.81 -3.60
C TYR A 214 -11.80 8.13 -3.95
N ARG A 215 -11.03 9.05 -4.51
CA ARG A 215 -11.52 10.35 -5.00
C ARG A 215 -10.91 10.66 -6.36
N ARG A 216 -11.78 10.94 -7.34
CA ARG A 216 -11.31 11.28 -8.69
C ARG A 216 -10.54 12.60 -8.74
N ASP A 217 -10.91 13.59 -7.92
CA ASP A 217 -10.21 14.87 -7.84
C ASP A 217 -8.81 14.75 -7.23
N LEU A 218 -8.49 13.60 -6.62
CA LEU A 218 -7.17 13.21 -6.11
C LEU A 218 -6.47 12.13 -6.98
N ASP A 219 -7.07 11.71 -8.09
CA ASP A 219 -6.45 10.86 -9.09
C ASP A 219 -5.83 11.75 -10.18
N ILE A 220 -4.55 12.02 -10.02
CA ILE A 220 -3.83 13.05 -10.77
C ILE A 220 -3.15 12.46 -11.98
N VAL A 221 -3.28 13.10 -13.14
CA VAL A 221 -2.61 12.71 -14.39
C VAL A 221 -1.77 13.86 -14.93
N ALA A 222 -0.65 13.50 -15.56
CA ALA A 222 0.08 14.38 -16.46
C ALA A 222 -0.28 14.00 -17.88
N VAL A 223 -0.81 14.96 -18.65
CA VAL A 223 -1.24 14.79 -20.04
C VAL A 223 -0.17 15.35 -20.96
N ALA A 224 0.22 14.58 -21.97
CA ALA A 224 1.22 14.97 -22.96
C ALA A 224 0.62 15.92 -24.03
N PRO A 225 1.46 16.58 -24.87
CA PRO A 225 0.99 17.49 -25.93
C PRO A 225 0.04 16.85 -26.95
N ASP A 226 0.11 15.55 -27.14
CA ASP A 226 -0.78 14.78 -28.03
C ASP A 226 -2.12 14.36 -27.37
N GLY A 227 -2.33 14.75 -26.10
CA GLY A 227 -3.53 14.44 -25.33
C GLY A 227 -3.49 13.12 -24.57
N ALA A 228 -2.45 12.28 -24.74
CA ALA A 228 -2.34 11.01 -24.03
C ALA A 228 -1.92 11.19 -22.55
N VAL A 229 -2.37 10.30 -21.67
CA VAL A 229 -1.86 10.23 -20.31
C VAL A 229 -0.40 9.75 -20.33
N ALA A 230 0.48 10.53 -19.75
CA ALA A 230 1.91 10.24 -19.70
C ALA A 230 2.40 9.75 -18.33
N SER A 231 1.76 10.21 -17.25
CA SER A 231 2.08 9.84 -15.87
C SER A 231 0.84 10.00 -15.01
N PHE A 232 0.80 9.33 -13.86
CA PHE A 232 -0.26 9.51 -12.87
C PHE A 232 0.26 9.30 -11.44
N ALA A 233 -0.49 9.86 -10.49
CA ALA A 233 -0.39 9.58 -9.06
C ALA A 233 -1.80 9.59 -8.46
N THR A 234 -2.21 8.47 -7.88
CA THR A 234 -3.48 8.40 -7.13
C THR A 234 -3.19 8.74 -5.67
N ILE A 235 -3.92 9.69 -5.13
CA ILE A 235 -3.76 10.17 -3.75
C ILE A 235 -4.96 9.75 -2.93
N TRP A 236 -4.71 9.09 -1.83
CA TRP A 236 -5.71 8.65 -0.86
C TRP A 236 -5.69 9.60 0.33
N PHE A 237 -6.77 10.31 0.56
CA PHE A 237 -6.89 11.22 1.70
C PHE A 237 -7.82 10.63 2.76
N ASP A 238 -7.30 10.50 3.98
CA ASP A 238 -8.09 10.13 5.14
C ASP A 238 -8.36 11.35 6.02
N ASP A 239 -9.64 11.68 6.17
CA ASP A 239 -10.15 12.84 6.91
C ASP A 239 -10.11 12.68 8.44
N VAL A 240 -9.88 11.47 8.93
CA VAL A 240 -9.73 11.17 10.37
C VAL A 240 -8.27 11.31 10.81
N THR A 241 -7.37 10.65 10.09
CA THR A 241 -5.94 10.71 10.40
C THR A 241 -5.25 11.95 9.82
N LEU A 242 -5.93 12.70 8.95
CA LEU A 242 -5.42 13.86 8.21
C LEU A 242 -4.15 13.54 7.43
N THR A 243 -4.13 12.37 6.79
CA THR A 243 -3.01 11.89 5.99
C THR A 243 -3.38 11.76 4.51
N ALA A 244 -2.37 11.88 3.65
CA ALA A 244 -2.46 11.62 2.24
C ALA A 244 -1.43 10.58 1.82
N VAL A 245 -1.85 9.51 1.14
CA VAL A 245 -0.95 8.45 0.66
C VAL A 245 -0.93 8.44 -0.85
N CYS A 246 0.26 8.39 -1.46
CA CYS A 246 0.43 8.24 -2.91
C CYS A 246 0.53 6.77 -3.27
N GLU A 247 -0.52 6.20 -3.88
CA GLU A 247 -0.50 4.82 -4.38
C GLU A 247 -1.65 4.58 -5.38
N PRO A 248 -1.36 4.07 -6.58
CA PRO A 248 -0.05 3.90 -7.20
C PRO A 248 0.47 5.18 -7.89
N VAL A 249 1.77 5.19 -8.21
CA VAL A 249 2.42 6.23 -9.01
C VAL A 249 3.14 5.58 -10.18
N ALA A 250 2.92 6.07 -11.40
CA ALA A 250 3.61 5.54 -12.56
C ALA A 250 3.81 6.58 -13.67
N THR A 251 4.80 6.32 -14.52
CA THR A 251 5.10 7.11 -15.73
C THR A 251 5.35 6.17 -16.89
N SER A 252 4.66 6.41 -18.00
CA SER A 252 4.88 5.69 -19.25
C SER A 252 6.36 5.73 -19.66
N PRO A 253 6.95 4.61 -20.11
CA PRO A 253 8.37 4.55 -20.49
C PRO A 253 8.84 5.65 -21.44
N ARG A 254 7.99 6.07 -22.37
CA ARG A 254 8.28 7.15 -23.36
C ARG A 254 8.36 8.54 -22.73
N HIS A 255 7.83 8.72 -21.52
CA HIS A 255 7.71 10.00 -20.82
C HIS A 255 8.50 10.08 -19.52
N GLN A 256 9.31 9.06 -19.21
CA GLN A 256 10.16 9.04 -18.03
C GLN A 256 11.24 10.14 -18.06
N ARG A 257 11.81 10.43 -16.89
CA ARG A 257 12.87 11.43 -16.66
C ARG A 257 12.51 12.87 -17.01
N LYS A 258 11.22 13.18 -17.10
CA LYS A 258 10.70 14.52 -17.37
C LYS A 258 10.11 15.21 -16.12
N GLY A 259 10.20 14.60 -14.95
CA GLY A 259 9.64 15.13 -13.70
C GLY A 259 8.13 14.98 -13.55
N LEU A 260 7.45 14.23 -14.44
CA LEU A 260 5.98 14.14 -14.47
C LEU A 260 5.38 13.49 -13.23
N ALA A 261 5.99 12.40 -12.73
CA ALA A 261 5.53 11.76 -11.49
C ALA A 261 5.63 12.74 -10.30
N THR A 262 6.75 13.43 -10.16
CA THR A 262 6.94 14.48 -9.13
C THR A 262 5.89 15.57 -9.26
N ALA A 263 5.58 16.03 -10.47
CA ALA A 263 4.55 17.04 -10.70
C ALA A 263 3.14 16.55 -10.34
N CYS A 264 2.79 15.29 -10.67
CA CYS A 264 1.53 14.68 -10.24
C CYS A 264 1.43 14.58 -8.71
N ILE A 265 2.51 14.16 -8.05
CA ILE A 265 2.57 14.08 -6.58
C ILE A 265 2.40 15.47 -5.95
N HIS A 266 3.10 16.50 -6.44
CA HIS A 266 2.97 17.85 -5.90
C HIS A 266 1.54 18.38 -6.03
N GLU A 267 0.90 18.22 -7.20
CA GLU A 267 -0.49 18.62 -7.41
C GLU A 267 -1.43 17.87 -6.45
N GLY A 268 -1.28 16.56 -6.33
CA GLY A 268 -2.08 15.74 -5.45
C GLY A 268 -1.92 16.11 -3.98
N MET A 269 -0.68 16.33 -3.52
CA MET A 269 -0.40 16.76 -2.14
C MET A 269 -0.95 18.16 -1.85
N LYS A 270 -0.90 19.09 -2.81
CA LYS A 270 -1.52 20.41 -2.66
C LYS A 270 -3.04 20.29 -2.49
N ARG A 271 -3.71 19.46 -3.28
CA ARG A 271 -5.15 19.21 -3.16
C ARG A 271 -5.50 18.56 -1.84
N ALA A 272 -4.78 17.51 -1.45
CA ALA A 272 -4.99 16.85 -0.17
C ALA A 272 -4.77 17.80 1.01
N LYS A 273 -3.75 18.66 0.97
CA LYS A 273 -3.51 19.72 1.96
C LYS A 273 -4.68 20.69 2.04
N ALA A 274 -5.23 21.13 0.91
CA ALA A 274 -6.39 22.02 0.87
C ALA A 274 -7.64 21.37 1.49
N MET A 275 -7.68 20.04 1.59
CA MET A 275 -8.71 19.25 2.26
C MET A 275 -8.41 19.01 3.75
N GLY A 276 -7.25 19.43 4.24
CA GLY A 276 -6.84 19.29 5.64
C GLY A 276 -5.73 18.29 5.92
N ALA A 277 -5.15 17.62 4.89
CA ALA A 277 -4.02 16.73 5.10
C ALA A 277 -2.81 17.50 5.65
N THR A 278 -2.18 16.96 6.68
CA THR A 278 -0.99 17.54 7.33
C THR A 278 0.27 16.70 7.14
N LYS A 279 0.12 15.44 6.71
CA LYS A 279 1.24 14.51 6.48
C LYS A 279 0.99 13.68 5.21
N GLY A 280 2.01 13.56 4.37
CA GLY A 280 1.97 12.78 3.14
C GLY A 280 2.88 11.55 3.22
N PHE A 281 2.48 10.42 2.60
CA PHE A 281 3.18 9.13 2.63
C PHE A 281 3.32 8.53 1.23
N VAL A 282 4.37 7.74 1.04
CA VAL A 282 4.58 6.92 -0.16
C VAL A 282 5.55 5.77 0.10
N GLY A 283 5.16 4.55 -0.27
CA GLY A 283 6.03 3.38 -0.21
C GLY A 283 7.01 3.30 -1.38
N SER A 284 8.23 2.79 -1.15
CA SER A 284 9.20 2.54 -2.22
C SER A 284 10.02 1.28 -2.00
N GLY A 285 9.98 0.37 -2.97
CA GLY A 285 10.77 -0.86 -3.02
C GLY A 285 11.94 -0.82 -4.04
N SER A 286 12.21 0.34 -4.68
CA SER A 286 13.28 0.48 -5.65
C SER A 286 13.98 1.83 -5.58
N GLU A 287 15.27 1.87 -5.95
CA GLU A 287 16.05 3.12 -5.96
C GLU A 287 15.48 4.20 -6.91
N PRO A 288 14.99 3.89 -8.15
CA PRO A 288 14.37 4.91 -8.98
C PRO A 288 13.10 5.53 -8.38
N ALA A 289 12.28 4.74 -7.69
CA ALA A 289 11.11 5.21 -6.99
C ALA A 289 11.53 6.11 -5.80
N SER A 290 12.46 5.64 -4.97
CA SER A 290 12.99 6.41 -3.83
C SER A 290 13.54 7.77 -4.27
N ALA A 291 14.35 7.82 -5.33
CA ALA A 291 14.89 9.07 -5.87
C ALA A 291 13.79 10.03 -6.38
N THR A 292 12.69 9.49 -6.91
CA THR A 292 11.54 10.29 -7.33
C THR A 292 10.82 10.89 -6.12
N TYR A 293 10.63 10.10 -5.08
CA TYR A 293 9.92 10.54 -3.87
C TYR A 293 10.76 11.51 -3.03
N GLU A 294 12.08 11.31 -2.94
CA GLU A 294 12.98 12.28 -2.32
C GLU A 294 12.90 13.65 -3.03
N LYS A 295 12.88 13.68 -4.37
CA LYS A 295 12.66 14.91 -5.14
C LYS A 295 11.29 15.55 -4.90
N ALA A 296 10.28 14.73 -4.60
CA ALA A 296 8.96 15.20 -4.21
C ALA A 296 8.88 15.64 -2.74
N GLY A 297 10.01 15.58 -1.99
CA GLY A 297 10.14 16.06 -0.62
C GLY A 297 9.81 15.04 0.46
N PHE A 298 9.68 13.75 0.13
CA PHE A 298 9.51 12.67 1.10
C PHE A 298 10.89 12.22 1.61
N THR A 299 11.39 12.89 2.64
CA THR A 299 12.76 12.74 3.16
C THR A 299 12.84 11.93 4.44
N GLU A 300 11.75 11.88 5.20
CA GLU A 300 11.63 11.06 6.39
C GLU A 300 11.20 9.65 6.00
N ARG A 301 11.64 8.63 6.74
CA ARG A 301 11.31 7.24 6.41
C ARG A 301 11.48 6.29 7.58
N ILE A 302 10.72 5.20 7.52
CA ILE A 302 10.94 3.97 8.25
C ILE A 302 11.11 2.84 7.25
N THR A 303 11.81 1.78 7.65
CA THR A 303 12.07 0.63 6.78
C THR A 303 11.29 -0.58 7.27
N MET A 304 10.56 -1.21 6.35
CA MET A 304 9.96 -2.51 6.54
C MET A 304 10.86 -3.57 5.92
N ALA A 305 11.06 -4.67 6.63
CA ALA A 305 11.88 -5.79 6.22
C ALA A 305 11.04 -7.05 6.08
N GLN A 306 11.19 -7.77 4.97
CA GLN A 306 10.49 -9.02 4.72
C GLN A 306 11.35 -10.21 5.14
N TRP A 307 10.91 -10.90 6.18
CA TRP A 307 11.47 -12.14 6.69
C TRP A 307 10.82 -13.32 5.99
N ILE A 308 11.60 -14.29 5.55
CA ILE A 308 11.10 -15.45 4.79
C ILE A 308 11.52 -16.74 5.47
N LYS A 309 10.62 -17.71 5.51
CA LYS A 309 10.89 -19.08 5.95
C LYS A 309 10.44 -20.06 4.88
N GLU A 310 11.30 -21.05 4.56
CA GLU A 310 10.92 -22.25 3.82
C GLU A 310 10.28 -23.25 4.78
N LEU A 311 9.18 -23.86 4.35
CA LEU A 311 8.47 -24.90 5.09
C LEU A 311 8.71 -26.25 4.44
N ASP A 312 8.80 -27.31 5.24
CA ASP A 312 8.97 -28.69 4.81
C ASP A 312 7.76 -29.21 4.01
#